data_2fce12ecce5098475ec6e8218afd0182
#
_entry.id   2fce12ecce5098475ec6e8218afd0182
#
_cell.length_a   1.000
_cell.length_b   1.000
_cell.length_c   1.000
_cell.angle_alpha   90.00
_cell.angle_beta   90.00
_cell.angle_gamma   90.00
#
_symmetry.space_group_name_H-M   'P 1'
#
loop_
_entity.id
_entity.type
_entity.pdbx_description
1 polymer ?
#
loop_
_entity_poly.entity_id
_entity_poly.type
_entity_poly.pdbx_seq_one_letter_code
_entity_poly.pdbx_strand_id
1 'polypeptide(L)'
;MIPQIFGLSLVFFLGFYFFLGNPYAAARGLQKNWAWSKEAKLGMFSDPRFPFEPEKKLNGYKTKTEYVRIPDGTEIPINDTDRIEYPLSSKGYWAYRKIGSTAEFFSESGELLWTKEYRSYPKTHPNGNLILFLSGDNNQVLIADINGNETGAKKLDGRFLTDISFASNGESSVLFSGGELFLLSGKGELLFKDSVEEKEPVFAKSLAISSNGNVLAVHFLKGNRDNIRIYDRNGKKKEEWNLNRVYPHKLYLAVSPEGEVLAGLPEALVLFSRNGKPLLEKKRSKSNSVYQTVFHSGAWFAGEAEGVLYFMDEKGNLLKEERIRSADKPLRFFSAEESRSAFLESGKEILLYREWTR
;
A
#
# COMPACT_ATOMS: atom_id res chain seq x y z
N MET A 1 -42.04 1.87 -49.10
CA MET A 1 -41.05 0.79 -48.78
C MET A 1 -39.74 1.35 -48.17
N ILE A 2 -39.16 2.43 -48.66
CA ILE A 2 -37.88 2.99 -48.17
C ILE A 2 -37.94 3.40 -46.67
N PRO A 3 -38.95 4.09 -46.11
CA PRO A 3 -38.96 4.49 -44.70
C PRO A 3 -39.07 3.31 -43.72
N GLN A 4 -39.66 2.19 -44.10
CA GLN A 4 -39.77 1.01 -43.24
C GLN A 4 -38.43 0.27 -43.10
N ILE A 5 -37.64 0.26 -44.15
CA ILE A 5 -36.29 -0.35 -44.13
C ILE A 5 -35.34 0.49 -43.24
N PHE A 6 -35.47 1.81 -43.30
CA PHE A 6 -34.67 2.73 -42.45
C PHE A 6 -35.01 2.58 -40.95
N GLY A 7 -36.31 2.43 -40.64
CA GLY A 7 -36.75 2.19 -39.25
C GLY A 7 -36.26 0.86 -38.69
N LEU A 8 -36.30 -0.21 -39.50
CA LEU A 8 -35.85 -1.54 -39.11
C LEU A 8 -34.31 -1.56 -38.89
N SER A 9 -33.55 -0.92 -39.78
CA SER A 9 -32.09 -0.86 -39.63
C SER A 9 -31.65 0.00 -38.43
N LEU A 10 -32.37 1.06 -38.09
CA LEU A 10 -32.09 1.88 -36.92
C LEU A 10 -32.38 1.11 -35.63
N VAL A 11 -33.48 0.36 -35.56
CA VAL A 11 -33.81 -0.50 -34.40
C VAL A 11 -32.79 -1.62 -34.23
N PHE A 12 -32.35 -2.20 -35.35
CA PHE A 12 -31.31 -3.23 -35.32
C PHE A 12 -29.94 -2.68 -34.88
N PHE A 13 -29.58 -1.48 -35.33
CA PHE A 13 -28.36 -0.80 -34.96
C PHE A 13 -28.37 -0.37 -33.48
N LEU A 14 -29.50 0.16 -32.97
CA LEU A 14 -29.70 0.47 -31.58
C LEU A 14 -29.73 -0.79 -30.71
N GLY A 15 -30.39 -1.85 -31.15
CA GLY A 15 -30.38 -3.15 -30.49
C GLY A 15 -28.97 -3.73 -30.43
N PHE A 16 -28.25 -3.71 -31.53
CA PHE A 16 -26.85 -4.16 -31.60
C PHE A 16 -25.95 -3.33 -30.66
N TYR A 17 -26.13 -2.01 -30.64
CA TYR A 17 -25.39 -1.09 -29.77
C TYR A 17 -25.69 -1.30 -28.29
N PHE A 18 -26.95 -1.55 -27.90
CA PHE A 18 -27.35 -1.74 -26.51
C PHE A 18 -27.18 -3.18 -26.02
N PHE A 19 -27.31 -4.21 -26.87
CA PHE A 19 -27.24 -5.62 -26.47
C PHE A 19 -25.86 -6.26 -26.62
N LEU A 20 -25.03 -5.81 -27.55
CA LEU A 20 -23.66 -6.32 -27.72
C LEU A 20 -22.58 -5.51 -27.00
N GLY A 21 -23.00 -4.53 -26.22
CA GLY A 21 -22.12 -3.64 -25.51
C GLY A 21 -21.61 -2.51 -26.40
N ASN A 22 -21.43 -1.37 -25.80
CA ASN A 22 -20.84 -0.22 -26.49
C ASN A 22 -19.43 -0.60 -26.97
N PRO A 23 -19.15 -0.76 -28.30
CA PRO A 23 -17.80 -1.06 -28.79
C PRO A 23 -16.79 0.05 -28.44
N TYR A 24 -17.30 1.20 -27.98
CA TYR A 24 -16.52 2.29 -27.41
C TYR A 24 -16.59 2.30 -25.89
N ALA A 25 -17.03 1.20 -25.24
CA ALA A 25 -16.85 1.10 -23.79
C ALA A 25 -15.39 1.35 -23.49
N ALA A 26 -15.13 2.40 -22.70
CA ALA A 26 -13.79 2.87 -22.44
C ALA A 26 -12.92 1.70 -21.94
N ALA A 27 -12.01 1.25 -22.77
CA ALA A 27 -11.09 0.19 -22.39
C ALA A 27 -10.20 0.75 -21.28
N ARG A 28 -10.22 0.09 -20.12
CA ARG A 28 -9.32 0.40 -19.00
C ARG A 28 -8.18 -0.60 -19.01
N GLY A 29 -6.99 -0.12 -18.80
CA GLY A 29 -5.82 -0.98 -18.71
C GLY A 29 -4.74 -0.34 -17.86
N LEU A 30 -3.70 -1.11 -17.55
CA LEU A 30 -2.56 -0.66 -16.79
C LEU A 30 -1.28 -0.84 -17.60
N GLN A 31 -0.45 0.19 -17.65
CA GLN A 31 0.83 0.13 -18.37
C GLN A 31 1.98 0.60 -17.47
N LYS A 32 3.19 0.12 -17.81
CA LYS A 32 4.43 0.66 -17.26
C LYS A 32 4.76 1.93 -18.01
N ASN A 33 4.77 3.05 -17.31
CA ASN A 33 5.07 4.35 -17.91
C ASN A 33 6.54 4.73 -17.78
N TRP A 34 7.19 4.20 -16.75
CA TRP A 34 8.58 4.53 -16.45
C TRP A 34 9.22 3.38 -15.66
N ALA A 35 10.52 3.18 -15.88
CA ALA A 35 11.34 2.24 -15.13
C ALA A 35 12.73 2.81 -14.92
N TRP A 36 13.30 2.57 -13.76
CA TRP A 36 14.68 2.91 -13.46
C TRP A 36 15.38 1.74 -12.79
N SER A 37 16.57 1.40 -13.26
CA SER A 37 17.41 0.37 -12.69
C SER A 37 18.87 0.82 -12.64
N LYS A 38 19.65 0.16 -11.81
CA LYS A 38 21.11 0.37 -11.73
C LYS A 38 21.82 0.22 -13.08
N GLU A 39 21.39 -0.76 -13.87
CA GLU A 39 21.99 -1.09 -15.17
C GLU A 39 21.55 -0.14 -16.27
N ALA A 40 20.34 0.39 -16.16
CA ALA A 40 19.76 1.33 -17.09
C ALA A 40 19.53 2.68 -16.39
N LYS A 41 20.54 3.53 -16.33
CA LYS A 41 20.47 4.88 -15.75
C LYS A 41 19.54 5.85 -16.48
N LEU A 42 18.74 5.37 -17.40
CA LEU A 42 17.79 6.15 -18.21
C LEU A 42 16.41 5.50 -18.12
N GLY A 43 15.40 6.32 -17.88
CA GLY A 43 14.01 5.88 -17.92
C GLY A 43 13.66 5.26 -19.27
N MET A 44 13.67 3.93 -19.34
CA MET A 44 13.56 3.18 -20.60
C MET A 44 12.16 3.22 -21.24
N PHE A 45 11.14 3.77 -20.56
CA PHE A 45 9.78 3.81 -21.08
C PHE A 45 9.05 5.09 -20.68
N SER A 46 9.60 6.26 -21.02
CA SER A 46 8.77 7.46 -20.91
C SER A 46 7.80 7.50 -22.10
N ASP A 47 6.51 7.34 -21.86
CA ASP A 47 5.50 7.71 -22.83
C ASP A 47 5.61 9.24 -23.02
N PRO A 48 5.97 9.74 -24.20
CA PRO A 48 6.17 11.18 -24.41
C PRO A 48 4.91 12.01 -24.17
N ARG A 49 3.74 11.35 -24.11
CA ARG A 49 2.46 12.01 -23.75
C ARG A 49 2.35 12.26 -22.24
N PHE A 50 3.16 11.60 -21.43
CA PHE A 50 3.13 11.70 -19.98
C PHE A 50 4.56 11.81 -19.46
N PRO A 51 5.23 12.97 -19.61
CA PRO A 51 6.59 13.14 -19.13
C PRO A 51 6.62 12.95 -17.62
N PHE A 52 7.48 12.07 -17.17
CA PHE A 52 7.73 11.84 -15.76
C PHE A 52 9.18 12.19 -15.44
N GLU A 53 9.35 13.12 -14.50
CA GLU A 53 10.65 13.57 -14.03
C GLU A 53 10.92 12.93 -12.66
N PRO A 54 11.58 11.76 -12.62
CA PRO A 54 11.76 11.00 -11.38
C PRO A 54 12.60 11.75 -10.35
N GLU A 55 13.59 12.53 -10.80
CA GLU A 55 14.50 13.29 -9.94
C GLU A 55 13.77 14.31 -9.07
N LYS A 56 12.60 14.77 -9.49
CA LYS A 56 11.77 15.70 -8.72
C LYS A 56 10.84 15.02 -7.72
N LYS A 57 10.65 13.70 -7.86
CA LYS A 57 9.60 12.96 -7.12
C LYS A 57 10.11 11.80 -6.28
N LEU A 58 11.32 11.32 -6.54
CA LEU A 58 11.87 10.16 -5.87
C LEU A 58 13.30 10.41 -5.40
N ASN A 59 13.58 10.13 -4.14
CA ASN A 59 14.93 10.16 -3.59
C ASN A 59 15.77 8.97 -4.04
N GLY A 60 15.18 7.82 -4.03
CA GLY A 60 15.85 6.58 -4.29
C GLY A 60 14.93 5.38 -4.16
N TYR A 61 15.50 4.21 -4.24
CA TYR A 61 14.81 2.96 -4.06
C TYR A 61 15.73 1.93 -3.41
N LYS A 62 15.13 0.91 -2.83
CA LYS A 62 15.84 -0.15 -2.12
C LYS A 62 15.86 -1.42 -2.96
N THR A 63 17.05 -1.94 -3.18
CA THR A 63 17.25 -3.28 -3.70
C THR A 63 17.32 -4.29 -2.54
N LYS A 64 17.70 -5.52 -2.84
CA LYS A 64 17.90 -6.53 -1.81
C LYS A 64 19.05 -6.21 -0.85
N THR A 65 20.09 -5.55 -1.36
CA THR A 65 21.38 -5.35 -0.66
C THR A 65 21.80 -3.88 -0.54
N GLU A 66 21.10 -2.96 -1.20
CA GLU A 66 21.54 -1.57 -1.32
C GLU A 66 20.34 -0.62 -1.31
N TYR A 67 20.56 0.60 -0.88
CA TYR A 67 19.73 1.75 -1.18
C TYR A 67 20.40 2.54 -2.30
N VAL A 68 19.68 2.79 -3.38
CA VAL A 68 20.21 3.48 -4.57
C VAL A 68 19.53 4.83 -4.70
N ARG A 69 20.30 5.91 -4.68
CA ARG A 69 19.80 7.27 -4.89
C ARG A 69 19.52 7.49 -6.38
N ILE A 70 18.34 8.01 -6.70
CA ILE A 70 17.94 8.18 -8.10
C ILE A 70 18.71 9.29 -8.82
N PRO A 71 18.92 10.50 -8.24
CA PRO A 71 19.54 11.58 -9.01
C PRO A 71 20.93 11.25 -9.52
N ASP A 72 21.75 10.61 -8.72
CA ASP A 72 23.17 10.37 -9.03
C ASP A 72 23.55 8.88 -9.16
N GLY A 73 22.64 7.98 -8.80
CA GLY A 73 22.88 6.55 -8.81
C GLY A 73 23.84 6.06 -7.72
N THR A 74 24.11 6.88 -6.69
CA THR A 74 24.94 6.48 -5.56
C THR A 74 24.33 5.30 -4.83
N GLU A 75 25.15 4.27 -4.59
CA GLU A 75 24.75 3.05 -3.91
C GLU A 75 25.21 3.08 -2.45
N ILE A 76 24.28 2.82 -1.54
CA ILE A 76 24.56 2.72 -0.12
C ILE A 76 24.28 1.28 0.30
N PRO A 77 25.31 0.49 0.64
CA PRO A 77 25.13 -0.91 0.99
C PRO A 77 24.30 -1.06 2.26
N ILE A 78 23.41 -2.06 2.29
CA ILE A 78 22.61 -2.45 3.45
C ILE A 78 23.19 -3.75 3.99
N ASN A 79 23.90 -3.65 5.11
CA ASN A 79 24.47 -4.79 5.80
C ASN A 79 23.40 -5.55 6.61
N ASP A 80 23.73 -6.74 7.11
CA ASP A 80 22.81 -7.54 7.92
C ASP A 80 22.39 -6.85 9.23
N THR A 81 23.23 -5.96 9.76
CA THR A 81 23.01 -5.19 10.99
C THR A 81 22.37 -3.83 10.75
N ASP A 82 22.58 -3.24 9.58
CA ASP A 82 22.14 -1.89 9.25
C ASP A 82 20.82 -1.93 8.48
N ARG A 83 20.01 -0.92 8.68
CA ARG A 83 18.71 -0.75 8.03
C ARG A 83 18.59 0.65 7.50
N ILE A 84 17.93 0.77 6.38
CA ILE A 84 17.58 2.06 5.78
C ILE A 84 16.06 2.11 5.64
N GLU A 85 15.48 3.22 6.08
CA GLU A 85 14.11 3.63 5.79
C GLU A 85 14.17 4.97 5.06
N TYR A 86 13.23 5.21 4.17
CA TYR A 86 13.19 6.43 3.37
C TYR A 86 11.77 6.74 2.92
N PRO A 87 11.41 8.03 2.84
CA PRO A 87 10.21 8.45 2.13
C PRO A 87 10.45 8.35 0.62
N LEU A 88 9.42 8.18 -0.16
CA LEU A 88 9.53 8.21 -1.63
C LEU A 88 9.80 9.60 -2.15
N SER A 89 9.10 10.59 -1.62
CA SER A 89 9.26 11.99 -2.00
C SER A 89 10.36 12.65 -1.19
N SER A 90 11.35 13.07 -1.89
CA SER A 90 12.47 13.95 -1.61
C SER A 90 12.65 14.61 -0.24
N LYS A 91 13.23 13.90 0.76
CA LYS A 91 13.78 14.59 1.94
C LYS A 91 14.88 13.79 2.65
N GLY A 92 15.49 12.84 1.96
CA GLY A 92 16.59 12.06 2.53
C GLY A 92 16.18 10.66 2.98
N TYR A 93 16.99 10.07 3.80
CA TYR A 93 16.80 8.70 4.29
C TYR A 93 17.33 8.55 5.71
N TRP A 94 16.81 7.54 6.45
CA TRP A 94 17.28 7.16 7.78
C TRP A 94 18.14 5.92 7.70
N ALA A 95 19.31 5.99 8.33
CA ALA A 95 20.09 4.81 8.64
C ALA A 95 20.00 4.51 10.14
N TYR A 96 19.82 3.25 10.49
CA TYR A 96 19.77 2.79 11.88
C TYR A 96 20.22 1.34 11.99
N ARG A 97 20.72 0.97 13.16
CA ARG A 97 21.10 -0.42 13.43
C ARG A 97 19.90 -1.22 13.91
N LYS A 98 19.78 -2.47 13.46
CA LYS A 98 18.75 -3.41 13.91
C LYS A 98 18.81 -3.63 15.44
N ILE A 99 20.01 -3.60 16.01
CA ILE A 99 20.25 -3.60 17.44
C ILE A 99 21.14 -2.39 17.70
N GLY A 100 20.52 -1.29 18.14
CA GLY A 100 21.20 -0.01 18.38
C GLY A 100 20.29 0.98 19.05
N SER A 101 20.86 2.11 19.45
CA SER A 101 20.15 3.18 20.16
C SER A 101 20.03 4.46 19.35
N THR A 102 20.65 4.53 18.18
CA THR A 102 20.70 5.76 17.37
C THR A 102 20.02 5.56 16.02
N ALA A 103 19.31 6.59 15.58
CA ALA A 103 18.84 6.76 14.20
C ALA A 103 19.48 8.04 13.63
N GLU A 104 20.04 7.94 12.46
CA GLU A 104 20.72 9.01 11.73
C GLU A 104 19.89 9.37 10.49
N PHE A 105 19.69 10.66 10.28
CA PHE A 105 18.98 11.17 9.11
C PHE A 105 19.94 11.90 8.17
N PHE A 106 19.94 11.48 6.93
CA PHE A 106 20.78 12.01 5.87
C PHE A 106 19.93 12.75 4.83
N SER A 107 20.49 13.84 4.30
CA SER A 107 19.89 14.58 3.18
C SER A 107 19.90 13.74 1.88
N GLU A 108 19.26 14.27 0.85
CA GLU A 108 19.34 13.69 -0.51
C GLU A 108 20.77 13.61 -1.04
N SER A 109 21.63 14.55 -0.64
CA SER A 109 23.07 14.55 -1.00
C SER A 109 23.90 13.58 -0.17
N GLY A 110 23.33 12.94 0.87
CA GLY A 110 24.06 12.05 1.78
C GLY A 110 24.77 12.78 2.93
N GLU A 111 24.44 14.05 3.17
CA GLU A 111 24.92 14.80 4.32
C GLU A 111 24.14 14.44 5.56
N LEU A 112 24.84 14.17 6.70
CA LEU A 112 24.19 13.89 7.98
C LEU A 112 23.53 15.16 8.52
N LEU A 113 22.21 15.15 8.63
CA LEU A 113 21.42 16.30 9.09
C LEU A 113 21.22 16.28 10.60
N TRP A 114 20.94 15.11 11.17
CA TRP A 114 20.80 14.95 12.62
C TRP A 114 20.96 13.49 13.06
N THR A 115 21.32 13.32 14.32
CA THR A 115 21.38 12.02 15.02
C THR A 115 20.49 12.10 16.25
N LYS A 116 19.66 11.09 16.47
CA LYS A 116 18.80 10.97 17.65
C LYS A 116 19.02 9.63 18.34
N GLU A 117 19.06 9.67 19.67
CA GLU A 117 19.10 8.48 20.48
C GLU A 117 17.68 7.96 20.71
N TYR A 118 17.23 7.10 19.79
CA TYR A 118 15.96 6.40 19.93
C TYR A 118 16.22 4.91 20.08
N ARG A 119 15.79 4.31 21.16
CA ARG A 119 15.71 2.85 21.30
C ARG A 119 14.51 2.31 20.55
N SER A 120 14.38 2.68 19.26
CA SER A 120 13.19 2.44 18.48
C SER A 120 13.51 2.44 16.99
N TYR A 121 12.60 1.86 16.21
CA TYR A 121 12.76 1.70 14.77
C TYR A 121 11.93 2.76 14.04
N PRO A 122 12.52 3.54 13.12
CA PRO A 122 11.76 4.50 12.31
C PRO A 122 10.89 3.79 11.27
N LYS A 123 9.67 4.28 11.10
CA LYS A 123 8.79 4.04 9.97
C LYS A 123 8.38 5.37 9.40
N THR A 124 8.54 5.53 8.09
CA THR A 124 8.28 6.80 7.44
C THR A 124 6.97 6.76 6.67
N HIS A 125 6.23 7.85 6.76
CA HIS A 125 5.16 8.09 5.81
C HIS A 125 5.77 8.26 4.40
N PRO A 126 5.15 7.70 3.33
CA PRO A 126 5.68 7.81 1.96
C PRO A 126 5.92 9.25 1.48
N ASN A 127 5.14 10.21 1.92
CA ASN A 127 5.32 11.64 1.60
C ASN A 127 6.35 12.36 2.50
N GLY A 128 6.97 11.67 3.45
CA GLY A 128 8.03 12.17 4.31
C GLY A 128 7.64 13.20 5.38
N ASN A 129 6.35 13.41 5.66
CA ASN A 129 5.92 14.41 6.64
C ASN A 129 6.03 13.91 8.09
N LEU A 130 5.87 12.60 8.31
CA LEU A 130 5.89 11.98 9.63
C LEU A 130 6.86 10.82 9.70
N ILE A 131 7.47 10.70 10.87
CA ILE A 131 8.24 9.56 11.30
C ILE A 131 7.55 8.95 12.51
N LEU A 132 7.29 7.65 12.45
CA LEU A 132 6.77 6.87 13.55
C LEU A 132 7.92 6.01 14.10
N PHE A 133 8.37 6.29 15.30
CA PHE A 133 9.42 5.51 15.97
C PHE A 133 8.79 4.43 16.85
N LEU A 134 8.97 3.18 16.46
CA LEU A 134 8.48 2.02 17.17
C LEU A 134 9.41 1.67 18.30
N SER A 135 8.92 1.62 19.53
CA SER A 135 9.73 1.22 20.68
C SER A 135 10.21 -0.23 20.58
N GLY A 136 11.34 -0.54 21.20
CA GLY A 136 11.94 -1.88 21.13
C GLY A 136 11.09 -2.97 21.79
N ASP A 137 10.22 -2.62 22.74
CA ASP A 137 9.23 -3.48 23.38
C ASP A 137 7.89 -3.55 22.63
N ASN A 138 7.77 -2.81 21.53
CA ASN A 138 6.59 -2.74 20.65
C ASN A 138 5.28 -2.33 21.35
N ASN A 139 5.34 -1.59 22.45
CA ASN A 139 4.15 -1.11 23.15
C ASN A 139 3.91 0.40 22.98
N GLN A 140 4.82 1.10 22.32
CA GLN A 140 4.77 2.55 22.10
C GLN A 140 5.16 2.92 20.68
N VAL A 141 4.56 4.00 20.18
CA VAL A 141 4.93 4.67 18.95
C VAL A 141 5.12 6.16 19.25
N LEU A 142 6.34 6.65 19.10
CA LEU A 142 6.64 8.09 19.18
C LEU A 142 6.42 8.72 17.80
N ILE A 143 5.88 9.94 17.78
CA ILE A 143 5.55 10.66 16.57
C ILE A 143 6.45 11.86 16.44
N ALA A 144 7.20 11.94 15.34
CA ALA A 144 8.09 13.05 15.05
C ALA A 144 7.87 13.61 13.64
N ASP A 145 8.28 14.86 13.45
CA ASP A 145 8.41 15.47 12.14
C ASP A 145 9.70 15.02 11.42
N ILE A 146 9.91 15.50 10.20
CA ILE A 146 11.08 15.19 9.39
C ILE A 146 12.40 15.70 10.01
N ASN A 147 12.34 16.70 10.90
CA ASN A 147 13.51 17.24 11.61
C ASN A 147 13.78 16.45 12.91
N GLY A 148 13.02 15.39 13.17
CA GLY A 148 13.16 14.57 14.36
C GLY A 148 12.59 15.21 15.62
N ASN A 149 11.74 16.23 15.51
CA ASN A 149 11.08 16.85 16.66
C ASN A 149 9.75 16.17 16.95
N GLU A 150 9.43 15.94 18.21
CA GLU A 150 8.12 15.42 18.57
C GLU A 150 7.01 16.34 18.06
N THR A 151 5.97 15.76 17.48
CA THR A 151 4.85 16.51 16.90
C THR A 151 3.51 15.84 17.14
N GLY A 152 2.43 16.61 17.01
CA GLY A 152 1.05 16.13 17.10
C GLY A 152 0.76 15.47 18.45
N ALA A 153 0.29 14.23 18.43
CA ALA A 153 -0.01 13.45 19.62
C ALA A 153 1.22 13.03 20.43
N LYS A 154 2.43 13.28 19.91
CA LYS A 154 3.74 12.93 20.47
C LYS A 154 3.96 11.43 20.64
N LYS A 155 3.04 10.74 21.30
CA LYS A 155 3.17 9.32 21.65
C LYS A 155 1.83 8.59 21.64
N LEU A 156 1.85 7.35 21.17
CA LEU A 156 0.75 6.41 21.26
C LEU A 156 1.19 5.21 22.11
N ASP A 157 0.33 4.75 22.98
CA ASP A 157 0.56 3.59 23.84
C ASP A 157 -0.51 2.51 23.55
N GLY A 158 -0.09 1.26 23.55
CA GLY A 158 -0.96 0.10 23.42
C GLY A 158 -0.32 -1.18 23.93
N ARG A 159 -1.02 -2.31 23.81
CA ARG A 159 -0.54 -3.58 24.37
C ARG A 159 0.69 -4.09 23.62
N PHE A 160 0.61 -4.24 22.32
CA PHE A 160 1.69 -4.69 21.43
C PHE A 160 1.38 -4.23 20.00
N LEU A 161 2.29 -3.49 19.39
CA LEU A 161 2.09 -2.99 18.02
C LEU A 161 2.02 -4.15 17.02
N THR A 162 0.93 -4.21 16.27
CA THR A 162 0.73 -5.25 15.26
C THR A 162 0.88 -4.72 13.84
N ASP A 163 0.39 -3.51 13.56
CA ASP A 163 0.47 -2.96 12.22
C ASP A 163 0.44 -1.43 12.17
N ILE A 164 0.98 -0.88 11.07
CA ILE A 164 0.91 0.53 10.69
C ILE A 164 0.54 0.59 9.21
N SER A 165 -0.36 1.46 8.85
CA SER A 165 -0.75 1.71 7.47
C SER A 165 -0.79 3.21 7.16
N PHE A 166 -0.43 3.57 5.93
CA PHE A 166 -0.30 4.95 5.45
C PHE A 166 -1.24 5.21 4.30
N ALA A 167 -1.95 6.34 4.34
CA ALA A 167 -2.80 6.82 3.26
C ALA A 167 -2.04 7.81 2.36
N SER A 168 -2.44 7.92 1.09
CA SER A 168 -1.79 8.86 0.15
C SER A 168 -2.01 10.33 0.51
N ASN A 169 -3.08 10.62 1.26
CA ASN A 169 -3.42 11.98 1.73
C ASN A 169 -2.56 12.46 2.92
N GLY A 170 -1.58 11.67 3.36
CA GLY A 170 -0.68 12.01 4.47
C GLY A 170 -1.10 11.46 5.82
N GLU A 171 -2.26 10.84 5.94
CA GLU A 171 -2.75 10.25 7.19
C GLU A 171 -2.07 8.90 7.47
N SER A 172 -1.96 8.56 8.74
CA SER A 172 -1.37 7.30 9.22
C SER A 172 -2.30 6.64 10.21
N SER A 173 -2.37 5.32 10.18
CA SER A 173 -3.11 4.55 11.18
C SER A 173 -2.22 3.54 11.87
N VAL A 174 -2.44 3.35 13.17
CA VAL A 174 -1.65 2.49 14.06
C VAL A 174 -2.59 1.55 14.80
N LEU A 175 -2.24 0.26 14.84
CA LEU A 175 -3.01 -0.79 15.47
C LEU A 175 -2.16 -1.57 16.47
N PHE A 176 -2.67 -1.74 17.69
CA PHE A 176 -2.09 -2.61 18.69
C PHE A 176 -2.91 -3.88 18.89
N SER A 177 -2.29 -4.91 19.44
CA SER A 177 -2.89 -6.25 19.57
C SER A 177 -4.12 -6.31 20.47
N GLY A 178 -4.23 -5.39 21.41
CA GLY A 178 -5.41 -5.26 22.28
C GLY A 178 -6.63 -4.68 21.57
N GLY A 179 -6.48 -4.25 20.32
CA GLY A 179 -7.54 -3.62 19.54
C GLY A 179 -7.47 -2.10 19.53
N GLU A 180 -6.50 -1.50 20.23
CA GLU A 180 -6.32 -0.04 20.22
C GLU A 180 -5.97 0.41 18.80
N LEU A 181 -6.83 1.21 18.22
CA LEU A 181 -6.76 1.75 16.87
C LEU A 181 -6.67 3.26 16.89
N PHE A 182 -5.68 3.80 16.21
CA PHE A 182 -5.44 5.25 16.12
C PHE A 182 -5.41 5.69 14.67
N LEU A 183 -5.98 6.85 14.39
CA LEU A 183 -5.82 7.58 13.13
C LEU A 183 -5.15 8.92 13.40
N LEU A 184 -4.10 9.21 12.65
CA LEU A 184 -3.30 10.43 12.75
C LEU A 184 -3.42 11.26 11.47
N SER A 185 -3.47 12.58 11.62
CA SER A 185 -3.34 13.52 10.50
C SER A 185 -1.93 13.49 9.91
N GLY A 186 -1.72 14.12 8.75
CA GLY A 186 -0.39 14.31 8.16
C GLY A 186 0.58 15.15 9.01
N LYS A 187 0.10 15.76 10.10
CA LYS A 187 0.90 16.45 11.11
C LYS A 187 1.08 15.65 12.41
N GLY A 188 0.58 14.41 12.43
CA GLY A 188 0.65 13.55 13.62
C GLY A 188 -0.41 13.85 14.69
N GLU A 189 -1.38 14.72 14.41
CA GLU A 189 -2.48 14.99 15.34
C GLU A 189 -3.43 13.79 15.38
N LEU A 190 -3.94 13.49 16.58
CA LEU A 190 -4.90 12.41 16.75
C LEU A 190 -6.26 12.81 16.18
N LEU A 191 -6.69 12.14 15.11
CA LEU A 191 -8.00 12.35 14.49
C LEU A 191 -9.08 11.53 15.19
N PHE A 192 -8.79 10.26 15.48
CA PHE A 192 -9.59 9.46 16.38
C PHE A 192 -8.77 8.39 17.10
N LYS A 193 -9.29 7.94 18.22
CA LYS A 193 -8.85 6.75 18.95
C LYS A 193 -10.07 5.89 19.21
N ASP A 194 -9.99 4.62 18.85
CA ASP A 194 -11.02 3.62 19.17
C ASP A 194 -10.35 2.36 19.71
N SER A 195 -11.15 1.49 20.24
CA SER A 195 -10.74 0.15 20.60
C SER A 195 -11.67 -0.84 19.92
N VAL A 196 -11.09 -1.87 19.30
CA VAL A 196 -11.86 -3.02 18.79
C VAL A 196 -12.36 -3.83 20.00
N GLU A 197 -12.94 -3.12 21.01
CA GLU A 197 -13.47 -3.78 22.20
C GLU A 197 -14.74 -4.54 21.88
N GLU A 198 -14.79 -5.73 22.38
CA GLU A 198 -15.93 -6.63 22.32
C GLU A 198 -16.13 -7.25 23.71
N LYS A 199 -17.30 -7.84 23.94
CA LYS A 199 -17.54 -8.62 25.17
C LYS A 199 -16.57 -9.79 25.33
N GLU A 200 -16.06 -10.30 24.19
CA GLU A 200 -15.04 -11.34 24.13
C GLU A 200 -13.65 -10.76 23.85
N PRO A 201 -12.58 -11.39 24.35
CA PRO A 201 -11.22 -10.95 24.05
C PRO A 201 -10.95 -10.91 22.54
N VAL A 202 -10.36 -9.81 22.08
CA VAL A 202 -9.97 -9.58 20.69
C VAL A 202 -8.45 -9.57 20.59
N PHE A 203 -7.95 -10.17 19.52
CA PHE A 203 -6.55 -10.03 19.12
C PHE A 203 -6.47 -9.42 17.73
N ALA A 204 -6.15 -8.13 17.67
CA ALA A 204 -5.99 -7.40 16.42
C ALA A 204 -4.65 -7.77 15.75
N LYS A 205 -4.66 -8.03 14.43
CA LYS A 205 -3.54 -8.62 13.69
C LYS A 205 -2.99 -7.73 12.59
N SER A 206 -3.84 -7.10 11.79
CA SER A 206 -3.40 -6.23 10.70
C SER A 206 -4.41 -5.15 10.37
N LEU A 207 -3.92 -4.14 9.67
CA LEU A 207 -4.61 -2.90 9.39
C LEU A 207 -4.33 -2.45 7.95
N ALA A 208 -5.33 -1.92 7.28
CA ALA A 208 -5.18 -1.14 6.05
C ALA A 208 -5.98 0.15 6.14
N ILE A 209 -5.46 1.22 5.55
CA ILE A 209 -6.16 2.49 5.37
C ILE A 209 -6.29 2.78 3.87
N SER A 210 -7.44 3.30 3.45
CA SER A 210 -7.65 3.70 2.05
C SER A 210 -6.77 4.89 1.67
N SER A 211 -6.49 5.05 0.39
CA SER A 211 -5.61 6.11 -0.12
C SER A 211 -6.05 7.52 0.28
N ASN A 212 -7.35 7.76 0.42
CA ASN A 212 -7.93 9.03 0.86
C ASN A 212 -8.16 9.15 2.38
N GLY A 213 -7.79 8.14 3.17
CA GLY A 213 -7.93 8.13 4.63
C GLY A 213 -9.36 7.89 5.16
N ASN A 214 -10.35 7.68 4.28
CA ASN A 214 -11.76 7.65 4.69
C ASN A 214 -12.22 6.29 5.22
N VAL A 215 -11.50 5.22 4.92
CA VAL A 215 -11.87 3.84 5.26
C VAL A 215 -10.68 3.12 5.88
N LEU A 216 -10.92 2.41 6.97
CA LEU A 216 -9.96 1.51 7.58
C LEU A 216 -10.52 0.08 7.57
N ALA A 217 -9.67 -0.89 7.27
CA ALA A 217 -9.97 -2.31 7.39
C ALA A 217 -9.08 -2.95 8.45
N VAL A 218 -9.66 -3.60 9.44
CA VAL A 218 -8.94 -4.26 10.54
C VAL A 218 -9.22 -5.75 10.52
N HIS A 219 -8.16 -6.55 10.45
CA HIS A 219 -8.20 -7.99 10.64
C HIS A 219 -7.95 -8.33 12.10
N PHE A 220 -8.81 -9.12 12.71
CA PHE A 220 -8.70 -9.50 14.12
C PHE A 220 -9.31 -10.89 14.38
N LEU A 221 -8.77 -11.54 15.39
CA LEU A 221 -9.33 -12.76 15.94
C LEU A 221 -10.35 -12.40 17.04
N LYS A 222 -11.53 -12.99 16.96
CA LYS A 222 -12.57 -12.95 17.99
C LYS A 222 -13.08 -14.35 18.25
N GLY A 223 -12.97 -14.80 19.48
CA GLY A 223 -13.25 -16.19 19.81
C GLY A 223 -12.37 -17.13 18.96
N ASN A 224 -13.00 -17.99 18.17
CA ASN A 224 -12.32 -18.98 17.31
C ASN A 224 -12.35 -18.63 15.82
N ARG A 225 -12.52 -17.36 15.45
CA ARG A 225 -12.66 -16.95 14.05
C ARG A 225 -11.96 -15.62 13.78
N ASP A 226 -11.28 -15.56 12.65
CA ASP A 226 -10.77 -14.30 12.14
C ASP A 226 -11.87 -13.53 11.42
N ASN A 227 -11.87 -12.23 11.63
CA ASN A 227 -12.84 -11.30 11.08
C ASN A 227 -12.12 -10.13 10.40
N ILE A 228 -12.77 -9.53 9.43
CA ILE A 228 -12.42 -8.22 8.89
C ILE A 228 -13.53 -7.24 9.25
N ARG A 229 -13.15 -6.09 9.82
CA ARG A 229 -14.07 -5.01 10.17
C ARG A 229 -13.67 -3.75 9.41
N ILE A 230 -14.68 -3.07 8.88
CA ILE A 230 -14.54 -1.80 8.19
C ILE A 230 -15.01 -0.67 9.12
N TYR A 231 -14.18 0.36 9.21
CA TYR A 231 -14.48 1.61 9.90
C TYR A 231 -14.50 2.76 8.90
N ASP A 232 -15.30 3.78 9.18
CA ASP A 232 -15.12 5.08 8.53
C ASP A 232 -14.04 5.91 9.26
N ARG A 233 -13.71 7.06 8.67
CA ARG A 233 -12.71 8.01 9.20
C ARG A 233 -13.00 8.48 10.63
N ASN A 234 -14.25 8.45 11.08
CA ASN A 234 -14.65 8.87 12.41
C ASN A 234 -14.62 7.72 13.43
N GLY A 235 -14.11 6.56 13.04
CA GLY A 235 -14.06 5.36 13.88
C GLY A 235 -15.39 4.61 13.96
N LYS A 236 -16.42 5.00 13.18
CA LYS A 236 -17.70 4.30 13.20
C LYS A 236 -17.59 2.99 12.42
N LYS A 237 -17.91 1.88 13.07
CA LYS A 237 -18.06 0.57 12.45
C LYS A 237 -19.11 0.62 11.34
N LYS A 238 -18.75 0.17 10.15
CA LYS A 238 -19.65 0.08 8.98
C LYS A 238 -20.05 -1.35 8.71
N GLU A 239 -19.10 -2.24 8.54
CA GLU A 239 -19.33 -3.63 8.17
C GLU A 239 -18.38 -4.54 8.96
N GLU A 240 -18.75 -5.81 9.10
CA GLU A 240 -17.89 -6.85 9.64
C GLU A 240 -18.29 -8.20 9.06
N TRP A 241 -17.32 -9.00 8.68
CA TRP A 241 -17.57 -10.37 8.23
C TRP A 241 -16.48 -11.34 8.73
N ASN A 242 -16.85 -12.60 8.73
CA ASN A 242 -16.03 -13.69 9.21
C ASN A 242 -15.30 -14.37 8.06
N LEU A 243 -14.04 -14.75 8.27
CA LEU A 243 -13.21 -15.47 7.30
C LEU A 243 -13.37 -17.00 7.37
N ASN A 244 -14.32 -17.49 8.19
CA ASN A 244 -14.64 -18.92 8.39
C ASN A 244 -13.51 -19.80 8.96
N ARG A 245 -12.36 -19.22 9.30
CA ARG A 245 -11.22 -19.93 9.90
C ARG A 245 -10.28 -18.98 10.66
N VAL A 246 -9.35 -19.54 11.41
CA VAL A 246 -8.29 -18.82 12.10
C VAL A 246 -7.01 -18.89 11.28
N TYR A 247 -6.39 -17.75 11.08
CA TYR A 247 -5.07 -17.63 10.47
C TYR A 247 -4.03 -17.40 11.57
N PRO A 248 -2.95 -18.20 11.66
CA PRO A 248 -1.96 -18.08 12.72
C PRO A 248 -1.14 -16.77 12.60
N HIS A 249 -1.06 -16.21 11.41
CA HIS A 249 -0.33 -14.98 11.12
C HIS A 249 -1.25 -13.85 10.69
N LYS A 250 -0.73 -12.62 10.70
CA LYS A 250 -1.45 -11.48 10.14
C LYS A 250 -1.68 -11.68 8.64
N LEU A 251 -2.81 -11.24 8.16
CA LEU A 251 -3.10 -11.15 6.74
C LEU A 251 -2.62 -9.79 6.21
N TYR A 252 -2.18 -9.76 4.97
CA TYR A 252 -1.89 -8.49 4.30
C TYR A 252 -3.16 -7.96 3.68
N LEU A 253 -3.51 -6.72 3.98
CA LEU A 253 -4.74 -6.07 3.54
C LEU A 253 -4.44 -4.82 2.74
N ALA A 254 -5.29 -4.54 1.74
CA ALA A 254 -5.43 -3.23 1.13
C ALA A 254 -6.92 -2.93 1.02
N VAL A 255 -7.32 -1.66 1.19
CA VAL A 255 -8.73 -1.25 1.20
C VAL A 255 -8.95 -0.08 0.27
N SER A 256 -10.05 -0.11 -0.50
CA SER A 256 -10.49 0.99 -1.35
C SER A 256 -11.20 2.09 -0.55
N PRO A 257 -11.37 3.28 -1.12
CA PRO A 257 -12.21 4.33 -0.55
C PRO A 257 -13.68 3.93 -0.34
N GLU A 258 -14.18 2.98 -1.12
CA GLU A 258 -15.55 2.48 -1.08
C GLU A 258 -15.73 1.30 -0.11
N GLY A 259 -14.61 0.70 0.35
CA GLY A 259 -14.58 -0.35 1.37
C GLY A 259 -14.39 -1.78 0.83
N GLU A 260 -14.04 -1.97 -0.45
CA GLU A 260 -13.57 -3.26 -0.95
C GLU A 260 -12.20 -3.58 -0.34
N VAL A 261 -11.97 -4.86 -0.04
CA VAL A 261 -10.75 -5.30 0.62
C VAL A 261 -10.05 -6.38 -0.19
N LEU A 262 -8.83 -6.11 -0.62
CA LEU A 262 -7.94 -7.14 -1.13
C LEU A 262 -7.18 -7.76 0.04
N ALA A 263 -7.34 -9.05 0.22
CA ALA A 263 -6.66 -9.82 1.28
C ALA A 263 -5.71 -10.86 0.68
N GLY A 264 -4.47 -10.83 1.15
CA GLY A 264 -3.50 -11.89 0.90
C GLY A 264 -3.65 -12.99 1.93
N LEU A 265 -4.44 -14.03 1.59
CA LEU A 265 -4.59 -15.23 2.40
C LEU A 265 -3.47 -16.24 2.08
N PRO A 266 -3.10 -17.14 2.98
CA PRO A 266 -2.12 -18.19 2.69
C PRO A 266 -2.47 -19.03 1.46
N GLU A 267 -3.76 -19.35 1.26
CA GLU A 267 -4.28 -20.18 0.19
C GLU A 267 -4.76 -19.44 -1.04
N ALA A 268 -4.95 -18.12 -0.97
CA ALA A 268 -5.47 -17.34 -2.09
C ALA A 268 -5.20 -15.84 -1.93
N LEU A 269 -5.18 -15.14 -3.05
CA LEU A 269 -5.40 -13.69 -3.10
C LEU A 269 -6.89 -13.47 -3.37
N VAL A 270 -7.59 -12.77 -2.47
CA VAL A 270 -9.05 -12.59 -2.56
C VAL A 270 -9.42 -11.12 -2.48
N LEU A 271 -10.15 -10.63 -3.46
CA LEU A 271 -10.81 -9.33 -3.39
C LEU A 271 -12.23 -9.53 -2.86
N PHE A 272 -12.54 -8.93 -1.73
CA PHE A 272 -13.86 -8.90 -1.13
C PHE A 272 -14.56 -7.59 -1.44
N SER A 273 -15.85 -7.67 -1.71
CA SER A 273 -16.74 -6.51 -1.66
C SER A 273 -16.82 -5.99 -0.22
N ARG A 274 -17.33 -4.78 -0.06
CA ARG A 274 -17.50 -4.13 1.25
C ARG A 274 -18.23 -5.00 2.29
N ASN A 275 -19.17 -5.84 1.86
CA ASN A 275 -19.95 -6.73 2.74
C ASN A 275 -19.34 -8.15 2.86
N GLY A 276 -18.10 -8.34 2.44
CA GLY A 276 -17.36 -9.59 2.59
C GLY A 276 -17.65 -10.66 1.53
N LYS A 277 -18.40 -10.34 0.46
CA LYS A 277 -18.59 -11.28 -0.65
C LYS A 277 -17.36 -11.29 -1.56
N PRO A 278 -16.79 -12.46 -1.88
CA PRO A 278 -15.68 -12.56 -2.84
C PRO A 278 -16.10 -12.05 -4.24
N LEU A 279 -15.31 -11.11 -4.79
CA LEU A 279 -15.43 -10.57 -6.14
C LEU A 279 -14.46 -11.26 -7.10
N LEU A 280 -13.24 -11.53 -6.62
CA LEU A 280 -12.20 -12.23 -7.34
C LEU A 280 -11.42 -13.11 -6.37
N GLU A 281 -11.06 -14.32 -6.82
CA GLU A 281 -10.17 -15.23 -6.08
C GLU A 281 -9.11 -15.79 -7.02
N LYS A 282 -7.85 -15.68 -6.62
CA LYS A 282 -6.70 -16.33 -7.28
C LYS A 282 -6.07 -17.29 -6.29
N LYS A 283 -6.33 -18.59 -6.47
CA LYS A 283 -5.85 -19.67 -5.60
C LYS A 283 -4.32 -19.77 -5.62
N ARG A 284 -3.77 -20.28 -4.53
CA ARG A 284 -2.36 -20.62 -4.37
C ARG A 284 -2.22 -22.11 -4.14
N SER A 285 -1.33 -22.75 -4.90
CA SER A 285 -1.04 -24.18 -4.74
C SER A 285 -0.08 -24.46 -3.58
N LYS A 286 0.72 -23.48 -3.18
CA LYS A 286 1.69 -23.59 -2.08
C LYS A 286 1.51 -22.45 -1.08
N SER A 287 1.20 -22.79 0.17
CA SER A 287 0.96 -21.83 1.26
C SER A 287 2.22 -21.09 1.78
N ASN A 288 3.37 -21.22 1.12
CA ASN A 288 4.69 -20.85 1.66
C ASN A 288 5.23 -19.48 1.21
N SER A 289 4.45 -18.61 0.60
CA SER A 289 4.98 -17.28 0.28
C SER A 289 4.86 -16.33 1.48
N VAL A 290 5.98 -16.13 2.16
CA VAL A 290 6.13 -15.18 3.30
C VAL A 290 5.88 -13.71 2.89
N TYR A 291 5.87 -13.42 1.58
CA TYR A 291 5.74 -12.07 1.03
C TYR A 291 4.46 -11.95 0.22
N GLN A 292 3.38 -11.62 0.91
CA GLN A 292 2.09 -11.34 0.29
C GLN A 292 1.97 -9.84 0.08
N THR A 293 2.35 -9.37 -1.09
CA THR A 293 2.19 -7.98 -1.45
C THR A 293 0.74 -7.73 -1.84
N VAL A 294 0.08 -6.83 -1.15
CA VAL A 294 -1.23 -6.27 -1.51
C VAL A 294 -1.17 -4.76 -1.42
N PHE A 295 -1.88 -4.07 -2.31
CA PHE A 295 -1.84 -2.63 -2.42
C PHE A 295 -3.11 -2.09 -3.08
N HIS A 296 -3.50 -0.85 -2.75
CA HIS A 296 -4.53 -0.07 -3.44
C HIS A 296 -4.00 1.32 -3.81
N SER A 297 -4.10 1.67 -5.09
CA SER A 297 -3.59 2.96 -5.63
C SER A 297 -4.51 4.15 -5.40
N GLY A 298 -5.75 3.92 -5.04
CA GLY A 298 -6.86 4.88 -5.08
C GLY A 298 -7.84 4.64 -6.23
N ALA A 299 -7.50 3.74 -7.18
CA ALA A 299 -8.34 3.40 -8.32
C ALA A 299 -8.27 1.91 -8.74
N TRP A 300 -7.25 1.19 -8.29
CA TRP A 300 -7.06 -0.22 -8.60
C TRP A 300 -6.25 -0.91 -7.49
N PHE A 301 -6.45 -2.22 -7.41
CA PHE A 301 -5.69 -3.09 -6.52
C PHE A 301 -4.56 -3.78 -7.24
N ALA A 302 -3.50 -4.08 -6.50
CA ALA A 302 -2.44 -5.01 -6.90
C ALA A 302 -2.19 -6.05 -5.81
N GLY A 303 -1.94 -7.30 -6.23
CA GLY A 303 -1.59 -8.37 -5.31
C GLY A 303 -0.83 -9.50 -6.00
N GLU A 304 0.06 -10.16 -5.26
CA GLU A 304 0.86 -11.26 -5.78
C GLU A 304 0.29 -12.61 -5.34
N ALA A 305 0.16 -13.54 -6.29
CA ALA A 305 -0.09 -14.95 -6.03
C ALA A 305 0.72 -15.82 -7.00
N GLU A 306 1.47 -16.80 -6.46
CA GLU A 306 2.26 -17.80 -7.20
C GLU A 306 3.25 -17.23 -8.24
N GLY A 307 3.87 -16.10 -7.93
CA GLY A 307 4.81 -15.45 -8.84
C GLY A 307 4.13 -14.70 -9.99
N VAL A 308 2.83 -14.44 -9.86
CA VAL A 308 2.08 -13.57 -10.76
C VAL A 308 1.56 -12.36 -9.97
N LEU A 309 1.83 -11.19 -10.47
CA LEU A 309 1.27 -9.94 -9.99
C LEU A 309 -0.02 -9.66 -10.75
N TYR A 310 -1.11 -9.59 -10.01
CA TYR A 310 -2.45 -9.30 -10.52
C TYR A 310 -2.80 -7.86 -10.24
N PHE A 311 -3.26 -7.15 -11.26
CA PHE A 311 -3.84 -5.82 -11.15
C PHE A 311 -5.31 -5.90 -11.50
N MET A 312 -6.17 -5.33 -10.65
CA MET A 312 -7.62 -5.43 -10.80
C MET A 312 -8.31 -4.14 -10.38
N ASP A 313 -9.45 -3.87 -10.97
CA ASP A 313 -10.30 -2.78 -10.51
C ASP A 313 -11.08 -3.17 -9.24
N GLU A 314 -11.82 -2.23 -8.66
CA GLU A 314 -12.60 -2.42 -7.43
C GLU A 314 -13.79 -3.38 -7.61
N LYS A 315 -14.17 -3.69 -8.85
CA LYS A 315 -15.20 -4.67 -9.19
C LYS A 315 -14.66 -6.08 -9.40
N GLY A 316 -13.33 -6.25 -9.35
CA GLY A 316 -12.64 -7.52 -9.59
C GLY A 316 -12.32 -7.81 -11.05
N ASN A 317 -12.48 -6.85 -11.97
CA ASN A 317 -12.05 -7.03 -13.34
C ASN A 317 -10.54 -6.92 -13.43
N LEU A 318 -9.90 -7.86 -14.11
CA LEU A 318 -8.46 -7.83 -14.33
C LEU A 318 -8.07 -6.74 -15.32
N LEU A 319 -7.14 -5.87 -14.89
CA LEU A 319 -6.53 -4.84 -15.72
C LEU A 319 -5.23 -5.32 -16.35
N LYS A 320 -4.46 -6.15 -15.63
CA LYS A 320 -3.19 -6.71 -16.05
C LYS A 320 -2.77 -7.90 -15.21
N GLU A 321 -2.04 -8.82 -15.82
CA GLU A 321 -1.29 -9.88 -15.15
C GLU A 321 0.19 -9.80 -15.55
N GLU A 322 1.10 -9.98 -14.63
CA GLU A 322 2.53 -9.93 -14.89
C GLU A 322 3.28 -10.99 -14.10
N ARG A 323 4.07 -11.81 -14.76
CA ARG A 323 4.94 -12.80 -14.09
C ARG A 323 6.12 -12.12 -13.42
N ILE A 324 6.36 -12.51 -12.18
CA ILE A 324 7.45 -12.01 -11.34
C ILE A 324 8.49 -13.12 -11.20
N ARG A 325 9.75 -12.79 -11.38
CA ARG A 325 10.87 -13.69 -11.11
C ARG A 325 11.21 -13.63 -9.62
N SER A 326 11.76 -14.72 -9.07
CA SER A 326 12.21 -14.75 -7.66
C SER A 326 13.29 -13.70 -7.36
N ALA A 327 14.09 -13.33 -8.36
CA ALA A 327 15.10 -12.27 -8.25
C ALA A 327 14.53 -10.87 -8.12
N ASP A 328 13.25 -10.65 -8.50
CA ASP A 328 12.58 -9.36 -8.41
C ASP A 328 11.98 -9.11 -7.01
N LYS A 329 12.02 -10.09 -6.10
CA LYS A 329 11.55 -9.92 -4.71
C LYS A 329 12.66 -9.33 -3.81
N PRO A 330 12.30 -8.55 -2.77
CA PRO A 330 10.94 -8.21 -2.35
C PRO A 330 10.25 -7.20 -3.26
N LEU A 331 8.92 -7.18 -3.22
CA LEU A 331 8.07 -6.23 -3.93
C LEU A 331 7.43 -5.28 -2.92
N ARG A 332 7.47 -4.00 -3.20
CA ARG A 332 6.82 -2.98 -2.37
C ARG A 332 6.16 -1.93 -3.24
N PHE A 333 4.86 -1.73 -3.01
CA PHE A 333 4.11 -0.69 -3.67
C PHE A 333 4.05 0.59 -2.86
N PHE A 334 4.00 1.70 -3.57
CA PHE A 334 3.80 3.04 -3.01
C PHE A 334 2.83 3.82 -3.89
N SER A 335 1.96 4.59 -3.26
CA SER A 335 1.11 5.52 -3.99
C SER A 335 1.95 6.62 -4.65
N ALA A 336 1.71 6.87 -5.93
CA ALA A 336 2.16 8.10 -6.56
C ALA A 336 1.19 9.23 -6.19
N GLU A 337 1.59 10.49 -6.45
CA GLU A 337 0.74 11.66 -6.19
C GLU A 337 -0.58 11.60 -6.97
N GLU A 338 -0.57 10.96 -8.14
CA GLU A 338 -1.75 10.75 -8.95
C GLU A 338 -2.48 9.48 -8.51
N SER A 339 -3.77 9.57 -8.20
CA SER A 339 -4.60 8.48 -7.67
C SER A 339 -4.67 7.23 -8.55
N ARG A 340 -4.33 7.34 -9.85
CA ARG A 340 -4.35 6.22 -10.81
C ARG A 340 -2.95 5.67 -11.10
N SER A 341 -1.97 6.07 -10.31
CA SER A 341 -0.58 5.69 -10.50
C SER A 341 0.03 5.14 -9.22
N ALA A 342 0.97 4.22 -9.35
CA ALA A 342 1.73 3.70 -8.22
C ALA A 342 3.14 3.30 -8.64
N PHE A 343 4.08 3.44 -7.71
CA PHE A 343 5.41 2.89 -7.85
C PHE A 343 5.44 1.46 -7.34
N LEU A 344 6.14 0.61 -8.06
CA LEU A 344 6.55 -0.72 -7.61
C LEU A 344 8.06 -0.76 -7.48
N GLU A 345 8.54 -0.88 -6.27
CA GLU A 345 9.93 -1.20 -5.96
C GLU A 345 10.11 -2.72 -5.99
N SER A 346 11.07 -3.18 -6.76
CA SER A 346 11.48 -4.57 -6.82
C SER A 346 12.91 -4.74 -6.34
N GLY A 347 13.38 -5.98 -6.19
CA GLY A 347 14.77 -6.26 -5.81
C GLY A 347 15.85 -5.69 -6.74
N LYS A 348 15.48 -5.11 -7.90
CA LYS A 348 16.40 -4.63 -8.93
C LYS A 348 16.12 -3.23 -9.45
N GLU A 349 14.85 -2.84 -9.48
CA GLU A 349 14.39 -1.66 -10.19
C GLU A 349 13.18 -1.05 -9.49
N ILE A 350 12.89 0.19 -9.82
CA ILE A 350 11.62 0.84 -9.48
C ILE A 350 10.85 1.15 -10.76
N LEU A 351 9.55 0.85 -10.73
CA LEU A 351 8.64 0.95 -11.86
C LEU A 351 7.49 1.90 -11.52
N LEU A 352 7.02 2.68 -12.49
CA LEU A 352 5.77 3.42 -12.39
C LEU A 352 4.70 2.75 -13.22
N TYR A 353 3.62 2.32 -12.57
CA TYR A 353 2.40 1.85 -13.21
C TYR A 353 1.35 2.96 -13.24
N ARG A 354 0.70 3.12 -14.36
CA ARG A 354 -0.39 4.08 -14.56
C ARG A 354 -1.57 3.43 -15.26
N GLU A 355 -2.76 3.72 -14.75
CA GLU A 355 -4.00 3.35 -15.45
C GLU A 355 -4.23 4.28 -16.63
N TRP A 356 -4.66 3.72 -17.75
CA TRP A 356 -5.12 4.46 -18.89
C TRP A 356 -6.58 4.12 -19.21
N THR A 357 -7.30 5.08 -19.67
CA THR A 357 -8.67 4.94 -20.20
C THR A 357 -8.68 5.44 -21.64
N ARG A 358 -9.24 4.67 -22.53
CA ARG A 358 -9.53 5.11 -23.90
C ARG A 358 -10.90 5.72 -23.99
#